data_a2b535c106643d6d19c46bc6d47a08f8
#
_entry.id   a2b535c106643d6d19c46bc6d47a08f8
#
_cell.length_a   1.000
_cell.length_b   1.000
_cell.length_c   1.000
_cell.angle_alpha   90.00
_cell.angle_beta   90.00
_cell.angle_gamma   90.00
#
_symmetry.space_group_name_H-M   'P 1'
#
loop_
_entity.id
_entity.type
_entity.pdbx_description
1 polymer ?
#
loop_
_entity_poly.entity_id
_entity_poly.type
_entity_poly.pdbx_seq_one_letter_code
_entity_poly.pdbx_strand_id
1 'polypeptide(L)'
;VRTELIRANLSHTDLVQANLKNADLREATLRQANLSRANMSDVCLRGGFLTGANLEQVNLINSDLCRTDLSGANLRDAELRQANLSRANLSGACLSGANLRWVDLSDTDLSWADLSGAKLSGANLNNANLSNANLTGASLVHANLTSAKLIKAEWVSADLTGATLTGAKLYATTRFGLKTDGIICEWIDLSPTGDSSIIQYFTPEGSRDFFNATSPTISIIVDKPLDHEANFAISGAYFQIAQQYLKLKQPPSVENSRRRTVFTFRIDSDELLLPTACIAILPFQDAKSTQRNLISVVEMMKSDDTSNDASIPFHRIQSFNQQLEEALRQADTIKQVKNILALTQRLSFFQAPTQVILTNSSSQNLIVHEHPNFGKRLINRSDVSDAVYDDKYDEAVKFIPFSVSTVIDFIKGFHYIGQ
;
A
#
# COMPACT_ATOMS: atom_id res chain seq x y z
N VAL A 1 -39.28 -28.27 -14.49
CA VAL A 1 -39.70 -27.42 -15.64
C VAL A 1 -38.76 -26.25 -15.70
N ARG A 2 -38.15 -25.99 -16.87
CA ARG A 2 -37.28 -24.84 -17.10
C ARG A 2 -38.15 -23.61 -17.35
N THR A 3 -38.02 -22.56 -16.53
CA THR A 3 -38.76 -21.32 -16.75
C THR A 3 -38.07 -20.53 -17.87
N GLU A 4 -38.82 -20.17 -18.90
CA GLU A 4 -38.32 -19.38 -20.03
C GLU A 4 -38.74 -17.95 -19.89
N LEU A 5 -37.74 -17.05 -19.70
CA LEU A 5 -37.88 -15.60 -19.52
C LEU A 5 -36.92 -14.85 -20.45
N ILE A 6 -36.65 -15.43 -21.63
CA ILE A 6 -35.76 -14.82 -22.63
C ILE A 6 -36.26 -13.43 -23.01
N ARG A 7 -35.38 -12.42 -22.93
CA ARG A 7 -35.69 -11.00 -23.21
C ARG A 7 -36.83 -10.41 -22.36
N ALA A 8 -37.21 -11.07 -21.27
CA ALA A 8 -38.24 -10.54 -20.36
C ALA A 8 -37.77 -9.23 -19.73
N ASN A 9 -38.70 -8.30 -19.56
CA ASN A 9 -38.41 -7.07 -18.77
C ASN A 9 -38.89 -7.27 -17.33
N LEU A 10 -37.91 -7.45 -16.44
CA LEU A 10 -38.07 -7.61 -15.00
C LEU A 10 -37.40 -6.44 -14.24
N SER A 11 -37.29 -5.28 -14.88
CA SER A 11 -36.69 -4.09 -14.24
C SER A 11 -37.51 -3.66 -13.04
N HIS A 12 -36.82 -3.26 -11.94
CA HIS A 12 -37.43 -2.79 -10.69
C HIS A 12 -38.38 -3.82 -10.00
N THR A 13 -38.35 -5.09 -10.40
CA THR A 13 -39.19 -6.13 -9.77
C THR A 13 -38.59 -6.57 -8.44
N ASP A 14 -39.46 -6.97 -7.51
CA ASP A 14 -39.06 -7.61 -6.28
C ASP A 14 -39.11 -9.16 -6.47
N LEU A 15 -37.91 -9.76 -6.44
CA LEU A 15 -37.67 -11.18 -6.62
C LEU A 15 -36.88 -11.75 -5.42
N VAL A 16 -37.04 -11.14 -4.24
CA VAL A 16 -36.41 -11.58 -2.99
C VAL A 16 -36.74 -13.06 -2.74
N GLN A 17 -35.70 -13.88 -2.52
CA GLN A 17 -35.82 -15.32 -2.28
C GLN A 17 -36.54 -16.12 -3.41
N ALA A 18 -36.73 -15.53 -4.59
CA ALA A 18 -37.33 -16.21 -5.72
C ALA A 18 -36.53 -17.46 -6.12
N ASN A 19 -37.22 -18.49 -6.57
CA ASN A 19 -36.59 -19.69 -7.11
C ASN A 19 -36.59 -19.61 -8.65
N LEU A 20 -35.44 -19.22 -9.20
CA LEU A 20 -35.17 -19.13 -10.63
C LEU A 20 -34.16 -20.19 -11.10
N LYS A 21 -33.99 -21.25 -10.32
CA LYS A 21 -33.07 -22.33 -10.65
C LYS A 21 -33.34 -22.90 -12.06
N ASN A 22 -32.26 -23.07 -12.84
CA ASN A 22 -32.29 -23.53 -14.23
C ASN A 22 -33.10 -22.65 -15.20
N ALA A 23 -33.53 -21.44 -14.83
CA ALA A 23 -34.26 -20.54 -15.70
C ALA A 23 -33.42 -20.08 -16.89
N ASP A 24 -34.10 -19.81 -18.03
CA ASP A 24 -33.49 -19.18 -19.17
C ASP A 24 -33.86 -17.69 -19.19
N LEU A 25 -32.91 -16.85 -18.79
CA LEU A 25 -33.02 -15.37 -18.68
C LEU A 25 -32.12 -14.69 -19.71
N ARG A 26 -31.77 -15.32 -20.82
CA ARG A 26 -30.89 -14.74 -21.84
C ARG A 26 -31.47 -13.42 -22.34
N GLU A 27 -30.58 -12.39 -22.38
CA GLU A 27 -30.94 -11.05 -22.82
C GLU A 27 -32.09 -10.40 -22.00
N ALA A 28 -32.46 -10.96 -20.85
CA ALA A 28 -33.46 -10.36 -19.97
C ALA A 28 -32.95 -9.08 -19.31
N THR A 29 -33.88 -8.15 -19.03
CA THR A 29 -33.59 -6.89 -18.34
C THR A 29 -34.06 -6.96 -16.90
N LEU A 30 -33.11 -6.89 -15.95
CA LEU A 30 -33.32 -6.94 -14.50
C LEU A 30 -32.70 -5.71 -13.82
N ARG A 31 -32.71 -4.56 -14.52
CA ARG A 31 -32.12 -3.33 -14.01
C ARG A 31 -32.79 -2.92 -12.72
N GLN A 32 -31.97 -2.65 -11.66
CA GLN A 32 -32.45 -2.26 -10.34
C GLN A 32 -33.47 -3.25 -9.73
N ALA A 33 -33.55 -4.49 -10.21
CA ALA A 33 -34.37 -5.53 -9.60
C ALA A 33 -33.75 -5.98 -8.25
N ASN A 34 -34.61 -6.38 -7.33
CA ASN A 34 -34.18 -6.95 -6.06
C ASN A 34 -34.23 -8.48 -6.10
N LEU A 35 -33.08 -9.08 -6.25
CA LEU A 35 -32.85 -10.53 -6.33
C LEU A 35 -32.15 -11.06 -5.07
N SER A 36 -32.18 -10.31 -3.97
CA SER A 36 -31.48 -10.70 -2.76
C SER A 36 -31.94 -12.07 -2.28
N ARG A 37 -30.98 -12.94 -1.96
CA ARG A 37 -31.18 -14.32 -1.51
C ARG A 37 -31.94 -15.21 -2.52
N ALA A 38 -32.12 -14.80 -3.76
CA ALA A 38 -32.75 -15.65 -4.77
C ALA A 38 -31.89 -16.88 -5.10
N ASN A 39 -32.52 -17.99 -5.42
CA ASN A 39 -31.85 -19.15 -5.96
C ASN A 39 -31.84 -19.08 -7.49
N MET A 40 -30.70 -18.76 -8.04
CA MET A 40 -30.43 -18.63 -9.48
C MET A 40 -29.35 -19.64 -9.91
N SER A 41 -29.19 -20.76 -9.19
CA SER A 41 -28.22 -21.77 -9.58
C SER A 41 -28.55 -22.34 -10.96
N ASP A 42 -27.53 -22.62 -11.75
CA ASP A 42 -27.64 -23.16 -13.10
C ASP A 42 -28.47 -22.27 -14.07
N VAL A 43 -28.62 -20.96 -13.77
CA VAL A 43 -29.39 -20.03 -14.63
C VAL A 43 -28.55 -19.63 -15.85
N CYS A 44 -29.23 -19.41 -16.98
CA CYS A 44 -28.63 -18.78 -18.16
C CYS A 44 -29.08 -17.32 -18.26
N LEU A 45 -28.12 -16.39 -17.97
CA LEU A 45 -28.29 -14.92 -18.01
C LEU A 45 -27.48 -14.25 -19.12
N ARG A 46 -26.98 -15.02 -20.07
CA ARG A 46 -26.09 -14.56 -21.13
C ARG A 46 -26.62 -13.30 -21.81
N GLY A 47 -25.79 -12.23 -21.82
CA GLY A 47 -26.17 -10.95 -22.41
C GLY A 47 -27.28 -10.20 -21.67
N GLY A 48 -27.63 -10.60 -20.44
CA GLY A 48 -28.63 -9.94 -19.61
C GLY A 48 -28.18 -8.57 -19.09
N PHE A 49 -29.12 -7.76 -18.64
CA PHE A 49 -28.89 -6.39 -18.12
C PHE A 49 -29.33 -6.31 -16.66
N LEU A 50 -28.35 -6.29 -15.73
CA LEU A 50 -28.56 -6.26 -14.28
C LEU A 50 -27.92 -5.01 -13.63
N THR A 51 -27.79 -3.91 -14.38
CA THR A 51 -27.22 -2.65 -13.91
C THR A 51 -27.90 -2.23 -12.60
N GLY A 52 -27.12 -2.05 -11.52
CA GLY A 52 -27.60 -1.62 -10.21
C GLY A 52 -28.56 -2.59 -9.51
N ALA A 53 -28.68 -3.83 -9.96
CA ALA A 53 -29.51 -4.84 -9.31
C ALA A 53 -28.97 -5.22 -7.91
N ASN A 54 -29.87 -5.54 -6.99
CA ASN A 54 -29.51 -6.10 -5.70
C ASN A 54 -29.48 -7.63 -5.76
N LEU A 55 -28.28 -8.18 -5.75
CA LEU A 55 -27.95 -9.60 -5.80
C LEU A 55 -27.29 -10.07 -4.50
N GLU A 56 -27.53 -9.37 -3.38
CA GLU A 56 -26.95 -9.71 -2.09
C GLU A 56 -27.33 -11.14 -1.67
N GLN A 57 -26.31 -11.94 -1.33
CA GLN A 57 -26.47 -13.34 -0.93
C GLN A 57 -27.20 -14.22 -1.97
N VAL A 58 -27.20 -13.84 -3.24
CA VAL A 58 -27.79 -14.63 -4.33
C VAL A 58 -27.01 -15.93 -4.53
N ASN A 59 -27.69 -16.99 -4.90
CA ASN A 59 -27.05 -18.23 -5.34
C ASN A 59 -26.99 -18.28 -6.87
N LEU A 60 -25.81 -18.09 -7.45
CA LEU A 60 -25.48 -18.12 -8.87
C LEU A 60 -24.48 -19.26 -9.20
N ILE A 61 -24.46 -20.33 -8.41
CA ILE A 61 -23.54 -21.44 -8.64
C ILE A 61 -23.79 -22.03 -10.04
N ASN A 62 -22.71 -22.33 -10.79
CA ASN A 62 -22.73 -22.93 -12.14
C ASN A 62 -23.49 -22.11 -13.19
N SER A 63 -23.77 -20.84 -12.98
CA SER A 63 -24.60 -20.01 -13.87
C SER A 63 -23.80 -19.45 -15.03
N ASP A 64 -24.44 -19.21 -16.17
CA ASP A 64 -23.84 -18.53 -17.34
C ASP A 64 -24.28 -17.07 -17.38
N LEU A 65 -23.35 -16.18 -16.98
CA LEU A 65 -23.48 -14.73 -17.01
C LEU A 65 -22.55 -14.11 -18.05
N CYS A 66 -22.13 -14.87 -19.06
CA CYS A 66 -21.22 -14.37 -20.09
C CYS A 66 -21.81 -13.11 -20.78
N ARG A 67 -21.01 -12.05 -20.91
CA ARG A 67 -21.40 -10.75 -21.51
C ARG A 67 -22.57 -10.05 -20.81
N THR A 68 -22.82 -10.32 -19.56
CA THR A 68 -23.87 -9.67 -18.75
C THR A 68 -23.41 -8.31 -18.28
N ASP A 69 -24.29 -7.32 -18.27
CA ASP A 69 -24.05 -6.02 -17.66
C ASP A 69 -24.49 -6.02 -16.18
N LEU A 70 -23.53 -6.10 -15.28
CA LEU A 70 -23.68 -6.09 -13.82
C LEU A 70 -23.09 -4.80 -13.22
N SER A 71 -22.92 -3.75 -14.03
CA SER A 71 -22.31 -2.50 -13.55
C SER A 71 -23.07 -1.93 -12.35
N GLY A 72 -22.31 -1.60 -11.28
CA GLY A 72 -22.85 -1.08 -10.01
C GLY A 72 -23.80 -2.04 -9.26
N ALA A 73 -23.88 -3.31 -9.63
CA ALA A 73 -24.71 -4.29 -8.91
C ALA A 73 -24.16 -4.63 -7.52
N ASN A 74 -25.06 -4.93 -6.58
CA ASN A 74 -24.70 -5.40 -5.25
C ASN A 74 -24.68 -6.94 -5.22
N LEU A 75 -23.49 -7.54 -5.22
CA LEU A 75 -23.23 -8.98 -5.15
C LEU A 75 -22.56 -9.37 -3.81
N ARG A 76 -22.77 -8.58 -2.75
CA ARG A 76 -22.21 -8.85 -1.43
C ARG A 76 -22.60 -10.27 -0.96
N ASP A 77 -21.59 -11.01 -0.47
CA ASP A 77 -21.76 -12.37 0.03
C ASP A 77 -22.45 -13.34 -0.95
N ALA A 78 -22.45 -13.04 -2.25
CA ALA A 78 -23.04 -13.88 -3.28
C ALA A 78 -22.25 -15.19 -3.49
N GLU A 79 -22.94 -16.26 -3.83
CA GLU A 79 -22.38 -17.57 -4.20
C GLU A 79 -22.26 -17.69 -5.72
N LEU A 80 -21.04 -17.55 -6.27
CA LEU A 80 -20.75 -17.54 -7.70
C LEU A 80 -19.81 -18.68 -8.12
N ARG A 81 -19.66 -19.71 -7.30
CA ARG A 81 -18.73 -20.81 -7.61
C ARG A 81 -19.01 -21.42 -8.98
N GLN A 82 -17.93 -21.60 -9.78
CA GLN A 82 -17.98 -22.19 -11.10
C GLN A 82 -18.91 -21.46 -12.10
N ALA A 83 -19.31 -20.22 -11.80
CA ALA A 83 -20.07 -19.41 -12.74
C ALA A 83 -19.18 -18.93 -13.89
N ASN A 84 -19.78 -18.69 -15.05
CA ASN A 84 -19.13 -18.07 -16.20
C ASN A 84 -19.53 -16.59 -16.29
N LEU A 85 -18.60 -15.70 -15.97
CA LEU A 85 -18.74 -14.24 -16.07
C LEU A 85 -17.83 -13.66 -17.16
N SER A 86 -17.31 -14.51 -18.07
CA SER A 86 -16.40 -14.04 -19.10
C SER A 86 -17.00 -12.91 -19.93
N ARG A 87 -16.19 -11.84 -20.13
CA ARG A 87 -16.61 -10.62 -20.86
C ARG A 87 -17.79 -9.86 -20.24
N ALA A 88 -18.15 -10.12 -18.99
CA ALA A 88 -19.16 -9.36 -18.28
C ALA A 88 -18.64 -7.96 -17.90
N ASN A 89 -19.55 -7.02 -17.71
CA ASN A 89 -19.25 -5.72 -17.13
C ASN A 89 -19.66 -5.71 -15.65
N LEU A 90 -18.68 -5.69 -14.75
CA LEU A 90 -18.82 -5.58 -13.29
C LEU A 90 -18.24 -4.29 -12.74
N SER A 91 -18.09 -3.26 -13.60
CA SER A 91 -17.51 -1.99 -13.18
C SER A 91 -18.28 -1.36 -12.01
N GLY A 92 -17.57 -1.01 -10.93
CA GLY A 92 -18.17 -0.45 -9.73
C GLY A 92 -19.09 -1.39 -8.95
N ALA A 93 -19.15 -2.68 -9.26
CA ALA A 93 -19.97 -3.65 -8.52
C ALA A 93 -19.39 -3.92 -7.11
N CYS A 94 -20.28 -4.22 -6.15
CA CYS A 94 -19.90 -4.66 -4.81
C CYS A 94 -19.90 -6.18 -4.74
N LEU A 95 -18.72 -6.80 -4.64
CA LEU A 95 -18.49 -8.24 -4.52
C LEU A 95 -17.84 -8.61 -3.18
N SER A 96 -17.94 -7.71 -2.18
CA SER A 96 -17.30 -7.94 -0.89
C SER A 96 -17.80 -9.23 -0.25
N GLY A 97 -16.87 -10.08 0.21
CA GLY A 97 -17.15 -11.38 0.80
C GLY A 97 -17.67 -12.46 -0.15
N ALA A 98 -17.91 -12.15 -1.44
CA ALA A 98 -18.47 -13.08 -2.42
C ALA A 98 -17.59 -14.32 -2.63
N ASN A 99 -18.22 -15.46 -2.89
CA ASN A 99 -17.56 -16.73 -3.18
C ASN A 99 -17.44 -16.93 -4.69
N LEU A 100 -16.29 -16.58 -5.23
CA LEU A 100 -15.92 -16.60 -6.64
C LEU A 100 -14.93 -17.74 -6.97
N ARG A 101 -14.92 -18.82 -6.20
CA ARG A 101 -14.00 -19.94 -6.45
C ARG A 101 -14.28 -20.61 -7.79
N TRP A 102 -13.21 -20.81 -8.57
CA TRP A 102 -13.26 -21.47 -9.88
C TRP A 102 -14.16 -20.75 -10.91
N VAL A 103 -14.42 -19.45 -10.69
CA VAL A 103 -15.19 -18.61 -11.60
C VAL A 103 -14.36 -18.28 -12.84
N ASP A 104 -15.02 -18.19 -14.00
CA ASP A 104 -14.40 -17.61 -15.19
C ASP A 104 -14.74 -16.11 -15.28
N LEU A 105 -13.74 -15.29 -15.05
CA LEU A 105 -13.75 -13.82 -15.14
C LEU A 105 -12.83 -13.33 -16.27
N SER A 106 -12.53 -14.18 -17.26
CA SER A 106 -11.67 -13.77 -18.37
C SER A 106 -12.27 -12.61 -19.17
N ASP A 107 -11.44 -11.65 -19.57
CA ASP A 107 -11.84 -10.45 -20.32
C ASP A 107 -12.93 -9.58 -19.63
N THR A 108 -13.14 -9.74 -18.33
CA THR A 108 -14.19 -9.03 -17.56
C THR A 108 -13.74 -7.62 -17.18
N ASP A 109 -14.65 -6.65 -17.19
CA ASP A 109 -14.40 -5.33 -16.61
C ASP A 109 -14.82 -5.33 -15.12
N LEU A 110 -13.84 -5.31 -14.23
CA LEU A 110 -13.96 -5.20 -12.77
C LEU A 110 -13.40 -3.87 -12.26
N SER A 111 -13.26 -2.87 -13.14
CA SER A 111 -12.72 -1.57 -12.73
C SER A 111 -13.59 -0.93 -11.63
N TRP A 112 -12.94 -0.40 -10.58
CA TRP A 112 -13.62 0.19 -9.43
C TRP A 112 -14.48 -0.78 -8.61
N ALA A 113 -14.45 -2.07 -8.86
CA ALA A 113 -15.22 -3.06 -8.10
C ALA A 113 -14.66 -3.23 -6.67
N ASP A 114 -15.53 -3.48 -5.71
CA ASP A 114 -15.15 -3.87 -4.36
C ASP A 114 -15.16 -5.41 -4.22
N LEU A 115 -13.98 -6.00 -4.21
CA LEU A 115 -13.72 -7.44 -4.04
C LEU A 115 -13.10 -7.72 -2.65
N SER A 116 -13.27 -6.81 -1.67
CA SER A 116 -12.69 -6.98 -0.35
C SER A 116 -13.15 -8.26 0.32
N GLY A 117 -12.19 -9.06 0.81
CA GLY A 117 -12.47 -10.37 1.41
C GLY A 117 -13.08 -11.42 0.49
N ALA A 118 -13.20 -11.18 -0.83
CA ALA A 118 -13.74 -12.14 -1.79
C ALA A 118 -12.86 -13.39 -1.92
N LYS A 119 -13.49 -14.54 -2.20
CA LYS A 119 -12.84 -15.84 -2.34
C LYS A 119 -12.69 -16.17 -3.82
N LEU A 120 -11.53 -15.86 -4.40
CA LEU A 120 -11.21 -16.02 -5.83
C LEU A 120 -10.24 -17.19 -6.09
N SER A 121 -10.15 -18.16 -5.17
CA SER A 121 -9.22 -19.28 -5.33
C SER A 121 -9.54 -20.07 -6.59
N GLY A 122 -8.54 -20.27 -7.46
CA GLY A 122 -8.67 -20.95 -8.74
C GLY A 122 -9.46 -20.18 -9.80
N ALA A 123 -9.80 -18.91 -9.58
CA ALA A 123 -10.49 -18.07 -10.56
C ALA A 123 -9.63 -17.78 -11.78
N ASN A 124 -10.26 -17.72 -12.95
CA ASN A 124 -9.63 -17.27 -14.20
C ASN A 124 -9.89 -15.77 -14.41
N LEU A 125 -8.88 -14.94 -14.17
CA LEU A 125 -8.89 -13.50 -14.35
C LEU A 125 -8.01 -13.06 -15.53
N ASN A 126 -7.74 -13.95 -16.49
CA ASN A 126 -6.94 -13.65 -17.67
C ASN A 126 -7.52 -12.44 -18.41
N ASN A 127 -6.66 -11.43 -18.69
CA ASN A 127 -7.05 -10.16 -19.32
C ASN A 127 -8.13 -9.34 -18.59
N ALA A 128 -8.53 -9.67 -17.36
CA ALA A 128 -9.52 -8.90 -16.63
C ALA A 128 -9.01 -7.48 -16.31
N ASN A 129 -9.90 -6.50 -16.37
CA ASN A 129 -9.60 -5.12 -15.96
C ASN A 129 -9.99 -4.92 -14.49
N LEU A 130 -9.01 -4.90 -13.60
CA LEU A 130 -9.13 -4.66 -12.16
C LEU A 130 -8.60 -3.26 -11.78
N SER A 131 -8.53 -2.32 -12.71
CA SER A 131 -8.00 -0.98 -12.43
C SER A 131 -8.83 -0.28 -11.35
N ASN A 132 -8.17 0.26 -10.31
CA ASN A 132 -8.79 0.89 -9.14
C ASN A 132 -9.72 -0.04 -8.33
N ALA A 133 -9.69 -1.36 -8.52
CA ALA A 133 -10.48 -2.30 -7.73
C ALA A 133 -9.89 -2.47 -6.32
N ASN A 134 -10.76 -2.75 -5.35
CA ASN A 134 -10.39 -3.09 -3.98
C ASN A 134 -10.39 -4.60 -3.80
N LEU A 135 -9.22 -5.21 -3.63
CA LEU A 135 -8.97 -6.64 -3.37
C LEU A 135 -8.42 -6.87 -1.96
N THR A 136 -8.59 -5.92 -1.04
CA THR A 136 -8.07 -6.01 0.33
C THR A 136 -8.54 -7.29 1.02
N GLY A 137 -7.57 -8.12 1.47
CA GLY A 137 -7.86 -9.39 2.13
C GLY A 137 -8.49 -10.47 1.24
N ALA A 138 -8.56 -10.28 -0.09
CA ALA A 138 -9.10 -11.27 -1.01
C ALA A 138 -8.19 -12.51 -1.09
N SER A 139 -8.79 -13.69 -1.30
CA SER A 139 -8.07 -14.94 -1.53
C SER A 139 -7.98 -15.26 -3.03
N LEU A 140 -6.80 -15.08 -3.61
CA LEU A 140 -6.46 -15.32 -5.02
C LEU A 140 -5.59 -16.57 -5.19
N VAL A 141 -5.68 -17.51 -4.24
CA VAL A 141 -4.86 -18.74 -4.24
C VAL A 141 -5.06 -19.51 -5.54
N HIS A 142 -3.96 -19.76 -6.28
CA HIS A 142 -3.95 -20.40 -7.60
C HIS A 142 -4.82 -19.70 -8.66
N ALA A 143 -5.12 -18.41 -8.51
CA ALA A 143 -5.84 -17.65 -9.53
C ALA A 143 -4.93 -17.35 -10.73
N ASN A 144 -5.53 -17.30 -11.92
CA ASN A 144 -4.83 -16.89 -13.13
C ASN A 144 -5.08 -15.41 -13.42
N LEU A 145 -4.09 -14.59 -13.18
CA LEU A 145 -4.07 -13.14 -13.41
C LEU A 145 -3.18 -12.76 -14.62
N THR A 146 -2.92 -13.70 -15.53
CA THR A 146 -2.10 -13.46 -16.72
C THR A 146 -2.68 -12.27 -17.50
N SER A 147 -1.84 -11.29 -17.81
CA SER A 147 -2.22 -10.06 -18.52
C SER A 147 -3.33 -9.22 -17.87
N ALA A 148 -3.71 -9.50 -16.63
CA ALA A 148 -4.73 -8.72 -15.90
C ALA A 148 -4.24 -7.28 -15.67
N LYS A 149 -5.17 -6.32 -15.78
CA LYS A 149 -4.88 -4.89 -15.57
C LYS A 149 -5.22 -4.52 -14.13
N LEU A 150 -4.20 -4.37 -13.27
CA LEU A 150 -4.29 -4.06 -11.84
C LEU A 150 -3.81 -2.63 -11.51
N ILE A 151 -3.84 -1.72 -12.49
CA ILE A 151 -3.36 -0.34 -12.31
C ILE A 151 -4.12 0.33 -11.16
N LYS A 152 -3.38 0.80 -10.13
CA LYS A 152 -3.94 1.42 -8.91
C LYS A 152 -4.90 0.52 -8.13
N ALA A 153 -4.85 -0.80 -8.31
CA ALA A 153 -5.63 -1.72 -7.50
C ALA A 153 -5.08 -1.77 -6.06
N GLU A 154 -5.98 -1.93 -5.10
CA GLU A 154 -5.66 -2.13 -3.68
C GLU A 154 -5.84 -3.61 -3.33
N TRP A 155 -4.76 -4.30 -2.93
CA TRP A 155 -4.80 -5.71 -2.54
C TRP A 155 -4.01 -6.02 -1.27
N VAL A 156 -3.99 -5.05 -0.36
CA VAL A 156 -3.36 -5.21 0.96
C VAL A 156 -3.85 -6.48 1.63
N SER A 157 -2.92 -7.28 2.17
CA SER A 157 -3.21 -8.56 2.83
C SER A 157 -3.92 -9.62 1.95
N ALA A 158 -3.91 -9.47 0.63
CA ALA A 158 -4.43 -10.50 -0.26
C ALA A 158 -3.52 -11.75 -0.27
N ASP A 159 -4.13 -12.91 -0.51
CA ASP A 159 -3.43 -14.19 -0.61
C ASP A 159 -3.28 -14.59 -2.08
N LEU A 160 -2.05 -14.45 -2.61
CA LEU A 160 -1.66 -14.78 -3.99
C LEU A 160 -0.90 -16.10 -4.09
N THR A 161 -0.98 -16.96 -3.07
CA THR A 161 -0.27 -18.24 -3.05
C THR A 161 -0.55 -19.04 -4.32
N GLY A 162 0.50 -19.38 -5.07
CA GLY A 162 0.41 -20.10 -6.33
C GLY A 162 -0.28 -19.36 -7.49
N ALA A 163 -0.58 -18.08 -7.37
CA ALA A 163 -1.20 -17.29 -8.45
C ALA A 163 -0.22 -17.03 -9.60
N THR A 164 -0.77 -16.88 -10.82
CA THR A 164 0.01 -16.54 -12.02
C THR A 164 -0.23 -15.08 -12.40
N LEU A 165 0.86 -14.28 -12.50
CA LEU A 165 0.81 -12.83 -12.80
C LEU A 165 1.63 -12.44 -14.04
N THR A 166 2.08 -13.38 -14.85
CA THR A 166 2.87 -13.06 -16.05
C THR A 166 2.12 -12.09 -16.96
N GLY A 167 2.75 -10.96 -17.30
CA GLY A 167 2.16 -9.92 -18.13
C GLY A 167 1.15 -9.00 -17.43
N ALA A 168 0.93 -9.16 -16.12
CA ALA A 168 0.03 -8.27 -15.36
C ALA A 168 0.55 -6.83 -15.35
N LYS A 169 -0.38 -5.87 -15.35
CA LYS A 169 -0.11 -4.43 -15.37
C LYS A 169 -0.30 -3.84 -13.97
N LEU A 170 0.81 -3.47 -13.31
CA LEU A 170 0.86 -3.22 -11.87
C LEU A 170 1.23 -1.77 -11.49
N TYR A 171 1.04 -0.79 -12.39
CA TYR A 171 1.38 0.58 -12.07
C TYR A 171 0.60 1.10 -10.84
N ALA A 172 1.33 1.71 -9.89
CA ALA A 172 0.80 2.28 -8.65
C ALA A 172 -0.08 1.33 -7.82
N THR A 173 0.18 0.02 -7.92
CA THR A 173 -0.50 -1.02 -7.13
C THR A 173 0.23 -1.19 -5.80
N THR A 174 -0.50 -1.19 -4.68
CA THR A 174 0.07 -1.43 -3.35
C THR A 174 0.44 -2.90 -3.18
N ARG A 175 1.64 -3.23 -2.64
CA ARG A 175 2.13 -4.62 -2.54
C ARG A 175 2.37 -5.08 -1.10
N PHE A 176 1.61 -4.56 -0.13
CA PHE A 176 1.90 -4.77 1.28
C PHE A 176 1.12 -5.91 1.90
N GLY A 177 1.82 -6.73 2.69
CA GLY A 177 1.23 -7.82 3.44
C GLY A 177 0.64 -8.92 2.55
N LEU A 178 1.11 -9.04 1.31
CA LEU A 178 0.71 -10.11 0.40
C LEU A 178 1.27 -11.46 0.87
N LYS A 179 0.52 -12.53 0.67
CA LYS A 179 1.05 -13.88 0.69
C LYS A 179 1.35 -14.31 -0.74
N THR A 180 2.59 -14.67 -1.01
CA THR A 180 3.09 -14.87 -2.38
C THR A 180 3.83 -16.19 -2.58
N ASP A 181 3.62 -17.15 -1.68
CA ASP A 181 4.26 -18.47 -1.79
C ASP A 181 3.91 -19.14 -3.11
N GLY A 182 4.94 -19.56 -3.86
CA GLY A 182 4.74 -20.22 -5.14
C GLY A 182 4.13 -19.36 -6.26
N ILE A 183 4.19 -18.04 -6.14
CA ILE A 183 3.75 -17.12 -7.21
C ILE A 183 4.53 -17.38 -8.50
N ILE A 184 3.84 -17.31 -9.63
CA ILE A 184 4.40 -17.50 -10.97
C ILE A 184 4.34 -16.18 -11.72
N CYS A 185 5.52 -15.60 -12.04
CA CYS A 185 5.60 -14.34 -12.76
C CYS A 185 6.92 -14.25 -13.52
N GLU A 186 6.85 -14.21 -14.83
CA GLU A 186 8.04 -14.06 -15.70
C GLU A 186 8.34 -12.59 -15.98
N TRP A 187 7.31 -11.79 -16.12
CA TRP A 187 7.42 -10.35 -16.33
C TRP A 187 6.11 -9.64 -15.98
N ILE A 188 6.22 -8.34 -15.69
CA ILE A 188 5.09 -7.43 -15.45
C ILE A 188 5.29 -6.13 -16.21
N ASP A 189 4.19 -5.42 -16.41
CA ASP A 189 4.17 -4.07 -16.96
C ASP A 189 3.95 -3.05 -15.84
N LEU A 190 4.92 -2.14 -15.66
CA LEU A 190 4.88 -1.06 -14.67
C LEU A 190 4.59 0.31 -15.31
N SER A 191 4.23 0.35 -16.60
CA SER A 191 3.89 1.61 -17.28
C SER A 191 2.57 2.21 -16.75
N PRO A 192 2.46 3.54 -16.67
CA PRO A 192 1.28 4.21 -16.10
C PRO A 192 -0.04 3.89 -16.81
N THR A 193 0.03 3.61 -18.10
CA THR A 193 -1.15 3.30 -18.95
C THR A 193 -1.27 1.80 -19.25
N GLY A 194 -0.26 1.00 -18.89
CA GLY A 194 -0.20 -0.42 -19.23
C GLY A 194 0.07 -0.65 -20.72
N ASP A 195 0.89 0.22 -21.32
CA ASP A 195 1.28 0.20 -22.74
C ASP A 195 2.61 -0.56 -23.00
N SER A 196 3.12 -1.22 -21.97
CA SER A 196 4.37 -1.99 -22.02
C SER A 196 5.62 -1.13 -22.25
N SER A 197 5.57 0.17 -21.99
CA SER A 197 6.74 1.06 -22.07
C SER A 197 7.75 0.80 -20.95
N ILE A 198 7.32 0.20 -19.82
CA ILE A 198 8.17 -0.15 -18.69
C ILE A 198 7.91 -1.60 -18.29
N ILE A 199 8.76 -2.52 -18.76
CA ILE A 199 8.62 -3.96 -18.47
C ILE A 199 9.71 -4.39 -17.47
N GLN A 200 9.30 -5.09 -16.42
CA GLN A 200 10.18 -5.74 -15.46
C GLN A 200 10.15 -7.25 -15.68
N TYR A 201 11.31 -7.84 -16.01
CA TYR A 201 11.50 -9.29 -16.11
C TYR A 201 12.01 -9.86 -14.78
N PHE A 202 11.66 -11.11 -14.50
CA PHE A 202 12.05 -11.81 -13.28
C PHE A 202 12.69 -13.16 -13.56
N THR A 203 13.61 -13.56 -12.66
CA THR A 203 13.89 -14.96 -12.37
C THR A 203 12.82 -15.50 -11.40
N PRO A 204 12.66 -16.82 -11.25
CA PRO A 204 11.70 -17.37 -10.28
C PRO A 204 11.89 -16.86 -8.86
N GLU A 205 13.12 -16.70 -8.39
CA GLU A 205 13.45 -16.13 -7.09
C GLU A 205 13.16 -14.62 -7.05
N GLY A 206 13.55 -13.87 -8.09
CA GLY A 206 13.38 -12.43 -8.18
C GLY A 206 11.92 -11.99 -8.19
N SER A 207 11.01 -12.80 -8.74
CA SER A 207 9.57 -12.50 -8.66
C SER A 207 9.05 -12.58 -7.22
N ARG A 208 9.48 -13.59 -6.45
CA ARG A 208 9.12 -13.72 -5.03
C ARG A 208 9.58 -12.50 -4.23
N ASP A 209 10.83 -12.09 -4.40
CA ASP A 209 11.41 -10.95 -3.69
C ASP A 209 10.66 -9.65 -4.03
N PHE A 210 10.32 -9.45 -5.29
CA PHE A 210 9.55 -8.28 -5.73
C PHE A 210 8.18 -8.19 -5.08
N PHE A 211 7.44 -9.29 -4.98
CA PHE A 211 6.10 -9.30 -4.38
C PHE A 211 6.11 -9.39 -2.85
N ASN A 212 7.19 -9.86 -2.23
CA ASN A 212 7.38 -9.87 -0.78
C ASN A 212 7.97 -8.56 -0.25
N ALA A 213 8.36 -7.64 -1.12
CA ALA A 213 8.86 -6.34 -0.70
C ALA A 213 7.86 -5.64 0.23
N THR A 214 8.35 -5.21 1.38
CA THR A 214 7.54 -4.41 2.32
C THR A 214 7.58 -2.94 1.93
N SER A 215 6.57 -2.15 2.34
CA SER A 215 6.71 -0.69 2.25
C SER A 215 7.93 -0.24 3.01
N PRO A 216 8.79 0.55 2.39
CA PRO A 216 9.78 1.27 3.15
C PRO A 216 9.12 2.11 4.24
N THR A 217 9.71 2.15 5.42
CA THR A 217 9.17 2.93 6.54
C THR A 217 10.23 3.78 7.22
N ILE A 218 9.77 4.89 7.80
CA ILE A 218 10.55 5.72 8.71
C ILE A 218 9.89 5.63 10.07
N SER A 219 10.59 5.12 11.06
CA SER A 219 10.13 5.06 12.44
C SER A 219 10.86 6.10 13.29
N ILE A 220 10.12 7.03 13.88
CA ILE A 220 10.61 7.98 14.87
C ILE A 220 10.13 7.53 16.24
N ILE A 221 11.05 7.09 17.07
CA ILE A 221 10.77 6.60 18.41
C ILE A 221 11.13 7.69 19.40
N VAL A 222 10.18 8.15 20.19
CA VAL A 222 10.34 9.17 21.23
C VAL A 222 10.34 8.46 22.59
N ASP A 223 11.37 8.68 23.41
CA ASP A 223 11.50 8.05 24.75
C ASP A 223 10.60 8.73 25.78
N LYS A 224 9.36 9.00 25.39
CA LYS A 224 8.29 9.60 26.20
C LYS A 224 6.92 9.15 25.70
N PRO A 225 5.92 8.93 26.62
CA PRO A 225 4.54 8.72 26.21
C PRO A 225 3.93 9.99 25.63
N LEU A 226 3.05 9.85 24.63
CA LEU A 226 2.34 10.94 24.01
C LEU A 226 1.18 11.37 24.91
N ASP A 227 1.18 12.63 25.34
CA ASP A 227 0.08 13.26 26.05
C ASP A 227 -0.89 13.98 25.10
N HIS A 228 -2.01 14.48 25.62
CA HIS A 228 -3.04 15.13 24.80
C HIS A 228 -2.57 16.39 24.09
N GLU A 229 -1.73 17.23 24.75
CA GLU A 229 -1.25 18.48 24.19
C GLU A 229 -0.24 18.19 23.05
N ALA A 230 0.67 17.25 23.28
CA ALA A 230 1.63 16.83 22.27
C ALA A 230 0.93 16.15 21.08
N ASN A 231 -0.13 15.38 21.30
CA ASN A 231 -0.90 14.75 20.21
C ASN A 231 -1.57 15.80 19.32
N PHE A 232 -2.14 16.84 19.90
CA PHE A 232 -2.70 17.95 19.14
C PHE A 232 -1.62 18.71 18.36
N ALA A 233 -0.50 19.03 19.01
CA ALA A 233 0.59 19.77 18.40
C ALA A 233 1.25 18.99 17.24
N ILE A 234 1.46 17.66 17.40
CA ILE A 234 2.08 16.83 16.35
C ILE A 234 1.14 16.66 15.15
N SER A 235 -0.15 16.51 15.40
CA SER A 235 -1.16 16.42 14.33
C SER A 235 -1.19 17.70 13.48
N GLY A 236 -1.17 18.88 14.15
CA GLY A 236 -1.08 20.17 13.47
C GLY A 236 0.24 20.35 12.70
N ALA A 237 1.36 19.94 13.28
CA ALA A 237 2.67 20.02 12.63
C ALA A 237 2.73 19.17 11.36
N TYR A 238 2.32 17.90 11.41
CA TYR A 238 2.35 17.03 10.24
C TYR A 238 1.30 17.41 9.19
N PHE A 239 0.15 17.93 9.58
CA PHE A 239 -0.81 18.46 8.62
C PHE A 239 -0.21 19.60 7.78
N GLN A 240 0.51 20.51 8.40
CA GLN A 240 1.13 21.64 7.70
C GLN A 240 2.37 21.21 6.91
N ILE A 241 3.18 20.28 7.42
CA ILE A 241 4.28 19.68 6.67
C ILE A 241 3.74 19.02 5.39
N ALA A 242 2.66 18.25 5.49
CA ALA A 242 2.03 17.57 4.34
C ALA A 242 1.52 18.53 3.25
N GLN A 243 1.10 19.75 3.61
CA GLN A 243 0.71 20.77 2.64
C GLN A 243 1.89 21.28 1.79
N GLN A 244 3.10 21.27 2.35
CA GLN A 244 4.31 21.79 1.68
C GLN A 244 5.16 20.66 1.09
N TYR A 245 5.09 19.47 1.66
CA TYR A 245 5.82 18.28 1.21
C TYR A 245 4.86 17.16 0.81
N LEU A 246 4.45 17.17 -0.46
CA LEU A 246 3.42 16.27 -1.01
C LEU A 246 3.77 14.78 -0.94
N LYS A 247 5.03 14.41 -0.69
CA LYS A 247 5.46 13.02 -0.51
C LYS A 247 5.07 12.45 0.86
N LEU A 248 4.65 13.30 1.80
CA LEU A 248 4.22 12.93 3.16
C LEU A 248 2.68 13.08 3.28
N LYS A 249 1.94 12.52 2.32
CA LYS A 249 0.49 12.69 2.20
C LYS A 249 -0.31 12.00 3.29
N GLN A 250 0.19 10.88 3.79
CA GLN A 250 -0.48 10.10 4.82
C GLN A 250 0.07 10.45 6.20
N PRO A 251 -0.79 10.64 7.21
CA PRO A 251 -0.32 10.81 8.58
C PRO A 251 0.39 9.54 9.05
N PRO A 252 1.36 9.65 9.97
CA PRO A 252 2.00 8.47 10.54
C PRO A 252 1.01 7.63 11.33
N SER A 253 1.21 6.32 11.37
CA SER A 253 0.61 5.51 12.42
C SER A 253 1.32 5.80 13.74
N VAL A 254 0.56 5.83 14.83
CA VAL A 254 1.06 6.19 16.16
C VAL A 254 0.81 5.03 17.12
N GLU A 255 1.87 4.48 17.66
CA GLU A 255 1.84 3.51 18.74
C GLU A 255 2.30 4.19 20.03
N ASN A 256 1.39 4.34 21.01
CA ASN A 256 1.68 4.96 22.28
C ASN A 256 1.70 3.92 23.40
N SER A 257 2.82 3.82 24.09
CA SER A 257 3.00 2.95 25.24
C SER A 257 3.21 3.77 26.52
N ARG A 258 3.24 3.11 27.67
CA ARG A 258 3.52 3.77 28.96
C ARG A 258 4.89 4.46 29.02
N ARG A 259 5.78 4.17 28.10
CA ARG A 259 7.16 4.64 28.13
C ARG A 259 7.60 5.35 26.88
N ARG A 260 7.08 4.95 25.72
CA ARG A 260 7.55 5.40 24.41
C ARG A 260 6.40 5.62 23.45
N THR A 261 6.62 6.51 22.53
CA THR A 261 5.73 6.73 21.38
C THR A 261 6.50 6.44 20.10
N VAL A 262 5.91 5.69 19.19
CA VAL A 262 6.46 5.39 17.88
C VAL A 262 5.59 6.01 16.81
N PHE A 263 6.18 6.83 15.96
CA PHE A 263 5.56 7.35 14.73
C PHE A 263 6.12 6.60 13.55
N THR A 264 5.28 5.89 12.80
CA THR A 264 5.71 5.15 11.61
C THR A 264 5.10 5.76 10.36
N PHE A 265 5.94 6.23 9.46
CA PHE A 265 5.59 6.76 8.15
C PHE A 265 5.83 5.67 7.11
N ARG A 266 4.82 5.38 6.29
CA ARG A 266 4.96 4.51 5.13
C ARG A 266 5.38 5.35 3.93
N ILE A 267 6.35 4.85 3.18
CA ILE A 267 6.97 5.56 2.06
C ILE A 267 6.74 4.77 0.77
N ASP A 268 6.50 5.49 -0.32
CA ASP A 268 6.14 4.88 -1.61
C ASP A 268 7.32 4.14 -2.30
N SER A 269 8.56 4.54 -2.01
CA SER A 269 9.77 3.92 -2.56
C SER A 269 10.98 4.10 -1.66
N ASP A 270 11.96 3.21 -1.76
CA ASP A 270 13.21 3.28 -1.00
C ASP A 270 13.99 4.60 -1.23
N GLU A 271 13.94 5.14 -2.44
CA GLU A 271 14.62 6.40 -2.80
C GLU A 271 14.11 7.60 -2.00
N LEU A 272 12.86 7.55 -1.53
CA LEU A 272 12.24 8.60 -0.75
C LEU A 272 12.52 8.50 0.77
N LEU A 273 13.18 7.42 1.24
CA LEU A 273 13.45 7.22 2.67
C LEU A 273 14.28 8.37 3.27
N LEU A 274 15.46 8.66 2.69
CA LEU A 274 16.35 9.70 3.21
C LEU A 274 15.73 11.10 3.15
N PRO A 275 15.18 11.57 1.99
CA PRO A 275 14.59 12.90 1.91
C PRO A 275 13.36 13.05 2.79
N THR A 276 12.52 12.00 2.92
CA THR A 276 11.32 12.07 3.76
C THR A 276 11.67 12.04 5.26
N ALA A 277 12.68 11.26 5.67
CA ALA A 277 13.17 11.28 7.07
C ALA A 277 13.66 12.65 7.49
N CYS A 278 14.36 13.37 6.58
CA CYS A 278 14.83 14.74 6.78
C CYS A 278 13.69 15.71 7.14
N ILE A 279 12.50 15.50 6.55
CA ILE A 279 11.30 16.31 6.78
C ILE A 279 10.49 15.82 7.99
N ALA A 280 10.33 14.51 8.13
CA ALA A 280 9.52 13.92 9.19
C ALA A 280 10.02 14.24 10.61
N ILE A 281 11.34 14.39 10.78
CA ILE A 281 11.96 14.69 12.09
C ILE A 281 11.80 16.14 12.52
N LEU A 282 11.37 17.06 11.66
CA LEU A 282 11.36 18.50 11.91
C LEU A 282 10.70 18.95 13.22
N PRO A 283 9.62 18.32 13.70
CA PRO A 283 8.99 18.71 14.97
C PRO A 283 9.87 18.49 16.21
N PHE A 284 10.88 17.63 16.15
CA PHE A 284 11.68 17.17 17.29
C PHE A 284 12.99 17.93 17.42
N GLN A 285 13.52 18.02 18.65
CA GLN A 285 14.80 18.70 18.92
C GLN A 285 15.98 18.06 18.17
N ASP A 286 15.95 16.75 17.96
CA ASP A 286 17.01 15.99 17.29
C ASP A 286 17.01 16.15 15.75
N ALA A 287 16.20 17.08 15.20
CA ALA A 287 16.09 17.31 13.77
C ALA A 287 17.43 17.64 13.10
N LYS A 288 18.22 18.56 13.70
CA LYS A 288 19.51 18.96 13.13
C LYS A 288 20.53 17.82 13.11
N SER A 289 20.65 17.06 14.21
CA SER A 289 21.57 15.93 14.31
C SER A 289 21.16 14.80 13.36
N THR A 290 19.86 14.51 13.26
CA THR A 290 19.33 13.53 12.29
C THR A 290 19.65 13.95 10.85
N GLN A 291 19.44 15.22 10.50
CA GLN A 291 19.74 15.75 9.15
C GLN A 291 21.22 15.65 8.81
N ARG A 292 22.13 15.95 9.76
CA ARG A 292 23.59 15.76 9.56
C ARG A 292 23.93 14.28 9.30
N ASN A 293 23.34 13.37 10.07
CA ASN A 293 23.59 11.95 9.89
C ASN A 293 23.08 11.45 8.52
N LEU A 294 21.92 11.94 8.04
CA LEU A 294 21.41 11.62 6.70
C LEU A 294 22.36 12.11 5.59
N ILE A 295 22.99 13.28 5.75
CA ILE A 295 24.03 13.75 4.84
C ILE A 295 25.23 12.80 4.87
N SER A 296 25.69 12.39 6.07
CA SER A 296 26.80 11.44 6.22
C SER A 296 26.50 10.08 5.57
N VAL A 297 25.26 9.62 5.55
CA VAL A 297 24.87 8.41 4.80
C VAL A 297 25.21 8.56 3.31
N VAL A 298 24.84 9.70 2.70
CA VAL A 298 25.12 9.95 1.27
C VAL A 298 26.63 10.14 1.01
N GLU A 299 27.36 10.76 1.94
CA GLU A 299 28.82 10.89 1.85
C GLU A 299 29.53 9.53 1.91
N MET A 300 29.07 8.62 2.77
CA MET A 300 29.59 7.26 2.84
C MET A 300 29.35 6.47 1.56
N MET A 301 28.20 6.66 0.88
CA MET A 301 27.95 6.07 -0.44
C MET A 301 28.96 6.55 -1.49
N LYS A 302 29.34 7.86 -1.46
CA LYS A 302 30.33 8.43 -2.38
C LYS A 302 31.73 7.88 -2.13
N SER A 303 32.09 7.52 -0.91
CA SER A 303 33.41 6.99 -0.58
C SER A 303 33.65 5.56 -1.08
N ASP A 304 32.59 4.76 -1.27
CA ASP A 304 32.65 3.40 -1.79
C ASP A 304 32.90 3.37 -3.32
N ASP A 305 32.52 4.43 -4.03
CA ASP A 305 32.69 4.57 -5.49
C ASP A 305 34.18 4.67 -5.92
N THR A 306 35.09 4.89 -4.96
CA THR A 306 36.54 4.92 -5.21
C THR A 306 37.19 3.53 -5.20
N SER A 307 36.48 2.47 -4.80
CA SER A 307 36.92 1.08 -4.85
C SER A 307 36.61 0.48 -6.23
N ASN A 308 37.54 -0.31 -6.77
CA ASN A 308 37.42 -0.95 -8.10
C ASN A 308 36.22 -1.92 -8.26
N ASP A 309 35.36 -2.02 -7.25
CA ASP A 309 34.17 -2.88 -7.19
C ASP A 309 32.98 -2.06 -6.68
N ALA A 310 32.69 -0.92 -7.38
CA ALA A 310 31.61 0.00 -7.00
C ALA A 310 30.25 -0.74 -6.97
N SER A 311 29.74 -0.96 -5.77
CA SER A 311 28.53 -1.73 -5.53
C SER A 311 27.23 -0.98 -5.79
N ILE A 312 27.32 0.37 -5.88
CA ILE A 312 26.18 1.26 -6.16
C ILE A 312 26.50 2.13 -7.39
N PRO A 313 25.64 2.15 -8.44
CA PRO A 313 25.87 2.97 -9.63
C PRO A 313 25.95 4.48 -9.31
N PHE A 314 26.95 5.17 -9.88
CA PHE A 314 27.21 6.60 -9.62
C PHE A 314 26.00 7.53 -9.84
N HIS A 315 25.22 7.29 -10.91
CA HIS A 315 24.03 8.09 -11.18
C HIS A 315 22.97 8.01 -10.07
N ARG A 316 22.90 6.89 -9.34
CA ARG A 316 22.00 6.71 -8.17
C ARG A 316 22.47 7.53 -6.98
N ILE A 317 23.75 7.52 -6.69
CA ILE A 317 24.34 8.35 -5.63
C ILE A 317 24.06 9.83 -5.90
N GLN A 318 24.18 10.27 -7.15
CA GLN A 318 23.82 11.64 -7.56
C GLN A 318 22.33 11.92 -7.33
N SER A 319 21.44 11.01 -7.70
CA SER A 319 20.00 11.17 -7.47
C SER A 319 19.67 11.30 -5.98
N PHE A 320 20.21 10.43 -5.12
CA PHE A 320 20.04 10.53 -3.68
C PHE A 320 20.53 11.87 -3.11
N ASN A 321 21.71 12.32 -3.54
CA ASN A 321 22.26 13.59 -3.12
C ASN A 321 21.35 14.76 -3.51
N GLN A 322 20.88 14.79 -4.76
CA GLN A 322 20.00 15.85 -5.25
C GLN A 322 18.66 15.88 -4.52
N GLN A 323 18.06 14.71 -4.28
CA GLN A 323 16.79 14.60 -3.56
C GLN A 323 16.92 15.01 -2.08
N LEU A 324 18.04 14.66 -1.43
CA LEU A 324 18.30 15.06 -0.05
C LEU A 324 18.58 16.57 0.06
N GLU A 325 19.35 17.16 -0.85
CA GLU A 325 19.58 18.61 -0.89
C GLU A 325 18.27 19.38 -1.10
N GLU A 326 17.38 18.89 -1.95
CA GLU A 326 16.08 19.50 -2.15
C GLU A 326 15.22 19.41 -0.89
N ALA A 327 15.22 18.25 -0.21
CA ALA A 327 14.51 18.07 1.06
C ALA A 327 15.05 18.98 2.17
N LEU A 328 16.38 19.19 2.23
CA LEU A 328 16.99 20.13 3.18
C LEU A 328 16.55 21.57 2.92
N ARG A 329 16.51 22.02 1.65
CA ARG A 329 15.98 23.34 1.28
C ARG A 329 14.51 23.51 1.67
N GLN A 330 13.70 22.48 1.41
CA GLN A 330 12.29 22.47 1.80
C GLN A 330 12.12 22.47 3.33
N ALA A 331 12.98 21.73 4.06
CA ALA A 331 13.00 21.73 5.52
C ALA A 331 13.23 23.14 6.09
N ASP A 332 14.17 23.89 5.52
CA ASP A 332 14.45 25.26 5.95
C ASP A 332 13.29 26.20 5.62
N THR A 333 12.63 26.03 4.49
CA THR A 333 11.41 26.77 4.14
C THR A 333 10.27 26.47 5.13
N ILE A 334 10.06 25.20 5.47
CA ILE A 334 9.04 24.77 6.46
C ILE A 334 9.33 25.37 7.84
N LYS A 335 10.60 25.41 8.27
CA LYS A 335 11.01 26.03 9.55
C LYS A 335 10.70 27.54 9.62
N GLN A 336 10.72 28.24 8.47
CA GLN A 336 10.42 29.68 8.41
C GLN A 336 8.93 29.99 8.55
N VAL A 337 8.04 29.03 8.37
CA VAL A 337 6.60 29.17 8.60
C VAL A 337 6.35 29.21 10.11
N LYS A 338 6.36 30.42 10.67
CA LYS A 338 6.49 30.74 12.11
C LYS A 338 5.50 30.10 13.08
N ASN A 339 4.39 29.53 12.63
CA ASN A 339 3.30 29.11 13.54
C ASN A 339 3.32 27.63 13.94
N ILE A 340 4.08 26.76 13.30
CA ILE A 340 3.98 25.32 13.45
C ILE A 340 4.96 24.76 14.47
N LEU A 341 6.24 25.16 14.32
CA LEU A 341 7.32 24.66 15.18
C LEU A 341 7.37 25.38 16.54
N ALA A 342 6.75 26.56 16.67
CA ALA A 342 6.74 27.31 17.92
C ALA A 342 5.95 26.58 19.04
N LEU A 343 4.92 25.81 18.69
CA LEU A 343 4.16 25.02 19.67
C LEU A 343 4.93 23.76 20.07
N THR A 344 5.56 23.07 19.09
CA THR A 344 6.32 21.86 19.39
C THR A 344 7.55 22.13 20.24
N GLN A 345 8.25 23.24 20.01
CA GLN A 345 9.45 23.63 20.78
C GLN A 345 9.19 23.89 22.28
N ARG A 346 7.95 24.16 22.69
CA ARG A 346 7.60 24.44 24.10
C ARG A 346 7.19 23.19 24.88
N LEU A 347 6.81 22.13 24.22
CA LEU A 347 6.32 20.93 24.86
C LEU A 347 7.45 19.94 25.13
N SER A 348 7.57 19.50 26.35
CA SER A 348 8.62 18.56 26.80
C SER A 348 8.63 17.22 26.05
N PHE A 349 7.54 16.85 25.38
CA PHE A 349 7.47 15.69 24.51
C PHE A 349 8.45 15.79 23.32
N PHE A 350 8.51 16.95 22.67
CA PHE A 350 9.37 17.15 21.49
C PHE A 350 10.84 17.38 21.86
N GLN A 351 11.13 17.59 23.13
CA GLN A 351 12.48 17.69 23.70
C GLN A 351 12.99 16.34 24.23
N ALA A 352 12.15 15.30 24.21
CA ALA A 352 12.55 13.98 24.65
C ALA A 352 13.53 13.33 23.64
N PRO A 353 14.48 12.48 24.14
CA PRO A 353 15.40 11.74 23.30
C PRO A 353 14.70 10.94 22.21
N THR A 354 15.21 11.00 20.97
CA THR A 354 14.64 10.26 19.84
C THR A 354 15.62 9.23 19.26
N GLN A 355 15.05 8.22 18.61
CA GLN A 355 15.76 7.29 17.73
C GLN A 355 15.02 7.29 16.38
N VAL A 356 15.76 7.33 15.27
CA VAL A 356 15.21 7.31 13.92
C VAL A 356 15.73 6.10 13.18
N ILE A 357 14.82 5.25 12.74
CA ILE A 357 15.10 4.00 12.02
C ILE A 357 14.47 4.09 10.64
N LEU A 358 15.27 3.82 9.60
CA LEU A 358 14.81 3.60 8.25
C LEU A 358 14.71 2.09 8.02
N THR A 359 13.58 1.63 7.47
CA THR A 359 13.40 0.25 7.03
C THR A 359 13.20 0.26 5.53
N ASN A 360 14.03 -0.44 4.77
CA ASN A 360 13.90 -0.53 3.32
C ASN A 360 12.87 -1.60 2.90
N SER A 361 12.58 -1.68 1.62
CA SER A 361 11.63 -2.63 1.05
C SER A 361 12.02 -4.10 1.24
N SER A 362 13.30 -4.39 1.50
CA SER A 362 13.81 -5.72 1.90
C SER A 362 13.75 -5.96 3.41
N SER A 363 13.03 -5.14 4.17
CA SER A 363 12.91 -5.22 5.64
C SER A 363 14.23 -5.08 6.41
N GLN A 364 15.27 -4.51 5.79
CA GLN A 364 16.52 -4.19 6.48
C GLN A 364 16.39 -2.84 7.18
N ASN A 365 17.00 -2.73 8.36
CA ASN A 365 16.93 -1.53 9.19
C ASN A 365 18.25 -0.78 9.20
N LEU A 366 18.18 0.55 9.11
CA LEU A 366 19.29 1.46 9.32
C LEU A 366 18.92 2.48 10.41
N ILE A 367 19.61 2.47 11.54
CA ILE A 367 19.44 3.48 12.59
C ILE A 367 20.25 4.70 12.16
N VAL A 368 19.57 5.75 11.67
CA VAL A 368 20.22 6.98 11.20
C VAL A 368 20.46 7.98 12.32
N HIS A 369 19.71 7.88 13.41
CA HIS A 369 19.89 8.72 14.58
C HIS A 369 19.51 7.96 15.86
N GLU A 370 20.31 8.13 16.90
CA GLU A 370 20.00 7.74 18.27
C GLU A 370 20.56 8.78 19.22
N HIS A 371 19.68 9.42 19.99
CA HIS A 371 20.10 10.41 20.98
C HIS A 371 20.93 9.73 22.10
N PRO A 372 22.05 10.32 22.57
CA PRO A 372 22.92 9.70 23.58
C PRO A 372 22.23 9.27 24.88
N ASN A 373 21.13 9.94 25.22
CA ASN A 373 20.32 9.63 26.42
C ASN A 373 19.10 8.74 26.12
N PHE A 374 18.92 8.25 24.89
CA PHE A 374 17.81 7.37 24.54
C PHE A 374 17.87 6.08 25.37
N GLY A 375 16.75 5.72 25.99
CA GLY A 375 16.63 4.52 26.84
C GLY A 375 17.30 4.59 28.21
N LYS A 376 18.06 5.65 28.53
CA LYS A 376 18.69 5.80 29.84
C LYS A 376 17.68 6.23 30.89
N ARG A 377 17.66 5.57 32.05
CA ARG A 377 16.89 6.02 33.22
C ARG A 377 17.70 7.10 33.93
N LEU A 378 17.15 8.28 34.08
CA LEU A 378 17.63 9.26 35.08
C LEU A 378 17.31 8.66 36.48
N ILE A 379 18.31 8.07 37.13
CA ILE A 379 18.12 7.37 38.44
C ILE A 379 18.11 8.37 39.59
N ASN A 380 18.47 9.64 39.41
CA ASN A 380 18.54 10.63 40.49
C ASN A 380 17.37 11.61 40.48
N ARG A 381 16.50 11.49 41.48
CA ARG A 381 15.36 12.39 41.79
C ARG A 381 15.78 13.72 42.47
N SER A 382 17.06 14.02 42.66
CA SER A 382 17.51 15.16 43.47
C SER A 382 18.05 16.37 42.71
N ASP A 383 18.20 16.31 41.37
CA ASP A 383 18.77 17.41 40.60
C ASP A 383 17.84 17.90 39.47
N VAL A 384 16.56 18.11 39.82
CA VAL A 384 15.66 18.91 38.96
C VAL A 384 15.65 20.32 39.50
N SER A 385 16.75 21.03 39.35
CA SER A 385 16.81 22.48 39.34
C SER A 385 17.65 22.90 38.14
N ASP A 386 16.97 23.48 37.15
CA ASP A 386 17.54 24.38 36.13
C ASP A 386 18.83 23.90 35.44
N ALA A 387 18.77 22.75 34.78
CA ALA A 387 19.73 22.48 33.70
C ALA A 387 19.32 23.36 32.51
N VAL A 388 19.80 24.58 32.51
CA VAL A 388 19.99 25.42 31.32
C VAL A 388 20.68 24.53 30.30
N TYR A 389 20.00 24.17 29.22
CA TYR A 389 20.58 23.47 28.09
C TYR A 389 21.69 24.34 27.53
N ASP A 390 22.93 23.99 27.86
CA ASP A 390 24.11 24.66 27.38
C ASP A 390 24.28 24.31 25.88
N ASP A 391 24.26 25.32 25.02
CA ASP A 391 24.51 25.26 23.57
C ASP A 391 25.88 24.62 23.21
N LYS A 392 26.68 24.26 24.24
CA LYS A 392 27.98 23.61 24.11
C LYS A 392 27.95 22.12 23.78
N TYR A 393 26.77 21.46 23.81
CA TYR A 393 26.66 20.06 23.38
C TYR A 393 26.69 19.87 21.86
N ASP A 394 26.69 20.97 21.08
CA ASP A 394 26.64 20.90 19.60
C ASP A 394 28.04 20.57 18.97
N GLU A 395 29.14 20.58 19.75
CA GLU A 395 30.49 20.28 19.25
C GLU A 395 31.11 18.93 19.71
N ALA A 396 30.57 18.30 20.73
CA ALA A 396 31.13 17.06 21.27
C ALA A 396 30.22 15.86 20.99
N VAL A 397 30.54 15.13 20.00
CA VAL A 397 30.26 13.75 19.61
C VAL A 397 29.62 13.66 18.22
N LYS A 398 30.44 13.48 17.23
CA LYS A 398 30.07 12.82 15.95
C LYS A 398 29.74 11.36 16.25
N PHE A 399 28.63 11.10 16.96
CA PHE A 399 28.12 9.74 17.09
C PHE A 399 27.35 9.41 15.83
N ILE A 400 28.01 8.78 14.86
CA ILE A 400 27.40 8.20 13.70
C ILE A 400 27.07 6.75 14.08
N PRO A 401 25.81 6.36 14.25
CA PRO A 401 25.42 5.04 14.76
C PRO A 401 25.59 3.90 13.73
N PHE A 402 26.21 4.16 12.58
CA PHE A 402 26.32 3.20 11.47
C PHE A 402 27.72 3.24 10.83
N SER A 403 28.13 2.10 10.25
CA SER A 403 29.34 1.96 9.46
C SER A 403 29.09 2.09 7.96
N VAL A 404 30.15 2.30 7.17
CA VAL A 404 30.05 2.33 5.70
C VAL A 404 29.44 1.02 5.17
N SER A 405 29.90 -0.14 5.67
CA SER A 405 29.35 -1.44 5.25
C SER A 405 27.86 -1.57 5.54
N THR A 406 27.41 -1.11 6.72
CA THR A 406 25.97 -1.14 7.07
C THR A 406 25.13 -0.29 6.12
N VAL A 407 25.62 0.89 5.73
CA VAL A 407 24.95 1.77 4.77
C VAL A 407 24.86 1.11 3.39
N ILE A 408 25.97 0.54 2.92
CA ILE A 408 26.01 -0.12 1.61
C ILE A 408 25.06 -1.31 1.57
N ASP A 409 25.09 -2.17 2.60
CA ASP A 409 24.18 -3.32 2.67
C ASP A 409 22.71 -2.90 2.71
N PHE A 410 22.39 -1.83 3.43
CA PHE A 410 21.05 -1.25 3.45
C PHE A 410 20.58 -0.75 2.08
N ILE A 411 21.45 -0.05 1.34
CA ILE A 411 21.14 0.48 0.00
C ILE A 411 21.04 -0.64 -1.04
N LYS A 412 21.86 -1.69 -0.93
CA LYS A 412 21.75 -2.89 -1.79
C LYS A 412 20.40 -3.59 -1.66
N GLY A 413 19.76 -3.48 -0.50
CA GLY A 413 18.41 -4.01 -0.27
C GLY A 413 17.28 -3.17 -0.87
N PHE A 414 17.55 -2.06 -1.57
CA PHE A 414 16.51 -1.25 -2.20
C PHE A 414 15.93 -1.96 -3.42
N HIS A 415 14.60 -2.08 -3.46
CA HIS A 415 13.89 -2.54 -4.64
C HIS A 415 13.53 -1.33 -5.52
N TYR A 416 14.24 -1.21 -6.64
CA TYR A 416 14.01 -0.13 -7.60
C TYR A 416 12.85 -0.49 -8.51
N ILE A 417 11.80 0.33 -8.49
CA ILE A 417 10.68 0.23 -9.41
C ILE A 417 11.04 1.03 -10.65
N GLY A 418 11.51 0.34 -11.67
CA GLY A 418 11.60 0.82 -13.05
C GLY A 418 12.52 2.03 -13.31
N GLN A 419 13.69 1.78 -13.85
CA GLN A 419 14.30 2.60 -14.92
C GLN A 419 14.25 1.82 -16.21
#